data_8aef46b0d49a314772942ab30fcf6fda
#
_entry.id   8aef46b0d49a314772942ab30fcf6fda
#
_cell.length_a   1.000
_cell.length_b   1.000
_cell.length_c   1.000
_cell.angle_alpha   90.00
_cell.angle_beta   90.00
_cell.angle_gamma   90.00
#
_symmetry.space_group_name_H-M   'P 1'
#
loop_
_entity.id
_entity.type
_entity.pdbx_description
1 polymer ?
#
loop_
_entity_poly.entity_id
_entity_poly.type
_entity_poly.pdbx_seq_one_letter_code
_entity_poly.pdbx_strand_id
1 'polypeptide(L)'
;MQSRLLCSAISETLLRSGNEFVPYTVESPDKVADECKWIAPFALLMEVTGYPPWNLCERLKLRDAVKAQHPECKIVLIVDEDSEKEAAKQVKQAKKDGLIDQFIYGSISAAYLADIVDTL
;
A
#
# COMPACT_ATOMS: atom_id res chain seq x y z
N MET A 1 -0.46 -3.39 7.21
CA MET A 1 0.51 -2.36 7.66
C MET A 1 1.05 -2.72 9.05
N GLN A 2 2.29 -2.35 9.33
CA GLN A 2 2.88 -2.56 10.64
C GLN A 2 2.19 -1.70 11.70
N SER A 3 1.90 -0.45 11.39
CA SER A 3 1.23 0.47 12.30
C SER A 3 -0.30 0.34 12.18
N ARG A 4 -0.95 -0.12 13.25
CA ARG A 4 -2.41 -0.18 13.32
C ARG A 4 -3.05 1.20 13.33
N LEU A 5 -2.39 2.15 13.96
CA LEU A 5 -2.88 3.53 14.01
C LEU A 5 -2.90 4.14 12.60
N LEU A 6 -1.83 3.96 11.84
CA LEU A 6 -1.76 4.44 10.47
C LEU A 6 -2.80 3.75 9.59
N CYS A 7 -2.95 2.44 9.72
CA CYS A 7 -3.95 1.67 8.98
C CYS A 7 -5.36 2.16 9.25
N SER A 8 -5.71 2.38 10.52
CA SER A 8 -7.02 2.89 10.91
C SER A 8 -7.28 4.30 10.38
N ALA A 9 -6.28 5.17 10.45
CA ALA A 9 -6.39 6.54 9.94
C ALA A 9 -6.63 6.56 8.42
N ILE A 10 -5.92 5.74 7.68
CA ILE A 10 -6.09 5.63 6.23
C ILE A 10 -7.47 5.07 5.88
N SER A 11 -7.90 4.02 6.57
CA SER A 11 -9.22 3.41 6.33
C SER A 11 -10.34 4.41 6.58
N GLU A 12 -10.27 5.14 7.67
CA GLU A 12 -11.28 6.16 8.00
C GLU A 12 -11.28 7.29 6.99
N THR A 13 -10.11 7.73 6.54
CA THR A 13 -9.97 8.76 5.52
C THR A 13 -10.62 8.34 4.21
N LEU A 14 -10.38 7.13 3.76
CA LEU A 14 -10.95 6.62 2.52
C LEU A 14 -12.47 6.51 2.61
N LEU A 15 -13.00 6.08 3.75
CA LEU A 15 -14.46 6.03 3.97
C LEU A 15 -15.11 7.41 3.92
N ARG A 16 -14.41 8.44 4.40
CA ARG A 16 -14.92 9.81 4.47
C ARG A 16 -14.67 10.64 3.22
N SER A 17 -13.92 10.11 2.25
CA SER A 17 -13.49 10.89 1.08
C SER A 17 -14.64 11.26 0.12
N GLY A 18 -15.76 10.55 0.19
CA GLY A 18 -16.87 10.72 -0.73
C GLY A 18 -16.72 10.01 -2.06
N ASN A 19 -15.64 9.27 -2.27
CA ASN A 19 -15.32 8.58 -3.52
C ASN A 19 -15.74 7.10 -3.52
N GLU A 20 -16.63 6.71 -2.61
CA GLU A 20 -17.20 5.36 -2.54
C GLU A 20 -16.17 4.25 -2.32
N PHE A 21 -15.08 4.54 -1.62
CA PHE A 21 -14.10 3.51 -1.27
C PHE A 21 -14.62 2.63 -0.13
N VAL A 22 -14.35 1.32 -0.24
CA VAL A 22 -14.65 0.34 0.81
C VAL A 22 -13.32 -0.28 1.24
N PRO A 23 -12.67 0.22 2.29
CA PRO A 23 -11.40 -0.31 2.74
C PRO A 23 -11.55 -1.62 3.49
N TYR A 24 -10.67 -2.57 3.17
CA TYR A 24 -10.50 -3.83 3.90
C TYR A 24 -9.10 -3.85 4.49
N THR A 25 -8.99 -4.21 5.77
CA THR A 25 -7.69 -4.24 6.44
C THR A 25 -7.23 -5.67 6.67
N VAL A 26 -5.96 -5.94 6.40
CA VAL A 26 -5.31 -7.22 6.65
C VAL A 26 -4.10 -6.97 7.55
N GLU A 27 -4.13 -7.54 8.75
CA GLU A 27 -3.11 -7.26 9.77
C GLU A 27 -1.79 -7.97 9.52
N SER A 28 -1.83 -9.16 8.93
CA SER A 28 -0.63 -9.99 8.74
C SER A 28 -0.25 -10.05 7.26
N PRO A 29 1.03 -9.73 6.92
CA PRO A 29 1.47 -9.76 5.52
C PRO A 29 1.29 -11.12 4.83
N ASP A 30 1.43 -12.21 5.56
CA ASP A 30 1.29 -13.57 5.00
C ASP A 30 -0.15 -13.94 4.65
N LYS A 31 -1.13 -13.17 5.13
CA LYS A 31 -2.54 -13.40 4.82
C LYS A 31 -3.05 -12.56 3.64
N VAL A 32 -2.25 -11.62 3.14
CA VAL A 32 -2.69 -10.68 2.10
C VAL A 32 -3.13 -11.41 0.83
N ALA A 33 -2.31 -12.33 0.34
CA ALA A 33 -2.63 -13.06 -0.89
C ALA A 33 -3.89 -13.93 -0.72
N ASP A 34 -4.08 -14.54 0.45
CA ASP A 34 -5.27 -15.36 0.73
C ASP A 34 -6.54 -14.51 0.79
N GLU A 35 -6.47 -13.36 1.44
CA GLU A 35 -7.62 -12.44 1.50
C GLU A 35 -7.99 -11.92 0.11
N CYS A 36 -7.02 -11.67 -0.75
CA CYS A 36 -7.27 -11.22 -2.12
C CYS A 36 -7.94 -12.27 -3.01
N LYS A 37 -7.97 -13.53 -2.62
CA LYS A 37 -8.74 -14.56 -3.34
C LYS A 37 -10.24 -14.32 -3.24
N TRP A 38 -10.69 -13.77 -2.12
CA TRP A 38 -12.11 -13.53 -1.84
C TRP A 38 -12.53 -12.10 -2.18
N ILE A 39 -11.60 -11.18 -2.11
CA ILE A 39 -11.82 -9.76 -2.39
C ILE A 39 -11.02 -9.42 -3.63
N ALA A 40 -11.69 -8.94 -4.68
CA ALA A 40 -11.00 -8.46 -5.87
C ALA A 40 -10.63 -6.99 -5.66
N PRO A 41 -9.44 -6.67 -5.11
CA PRO A 41 -9.12 -5.31 -4.74
C PRO A 41 -8.81 -4.45 -5.96
N PHE A 42 -9.34 -3.22 -5.95
CA PHE A 42 -8.94 -2.20 -6.94
C PHE A 42 -7.49 -1.76 -6.71
N ALA A 43 -7.12 -1.60 -5.44
CA ALA A 43 -5.78 -1.18 -5.05
C ALA A 43 -5.35 -1.86 -3.76
N LEU A 44 -4.08 -2.16 -3.65
CA LEU A 44 -3.45 -2.72 -2.45
C LEU A 44 -2.46 -1.68 -1.91
N LEU A 45 -2.73 -1.20 -0.69
CA LEU A 45 -1.88 -0.23 -0.01
C LEU A 45 -1.05 -0.95 1.05
N MET A 46 0.26 -0.84 0.96
CA MET A 46 1.18 -1.53 1.88
C MET A 46 2.22 -0.55 2.42
N GLU A 47 2.42 -0.59 3.73
CA GLU A 47 3.51 0.15 4.38
C GLU A 47 4.84 -0.58 4.16
N VAL A 48 5.89 0.19 3.89
CA VAL A 48 7.26 -0.34 3.73
C VAL A 48 8.14 0.19 4.84
N THR A 49 8.86 -0.71 5.49
CA THR A 49 9.87 -0.38 6.48
C THR A 49 11.21 -1.02 6.10
N GLY A 50 12.26 -0.76 6.86
CA GLY A 50 13.56 -1.39 6.64
C GLY A 50 13.65 -2.83 7.16
N TYR A 51 12.59 -3.37 7.78
CA TYR A 51 12.62 -4.66 8.48
C TYR A 51 11.64 -5.66 7.91
N PRO A 52 12.05 -6.94 7.74
CA PRO A 52 11.11 -8.00 7.35
C PRO A 52 10.00 -8.18 8.38
N PRO A 53 8.78 -8.56 7.98
CA PRO A 53 8.34 -8.88 6.62
C PRO A 53 7.81 -7.66 5.85
N TRP A 54 8.04 -6.43 6.32
CA TRP A 54 7.52 -5.20 5.72
C TRP A 54 8.52 -4.47 4.81
N ASN A 55 9.67 -5.08 4.56
CA ASN A 55 10.67 -4.52 3.64
C ASN A 55 10.24 -4.65 2.17
N LEU A 56 10.83 -3.84 1.32
CA LEU A 56 10.44 -3.77 -0.09
C LEU A 56 10.48 -5.13 -0.79
N CYS A 57 11.53 -5.92 -0.56
CA CYS A 57 11.68 -7.23 -1.18
C CYS A 57 10.47 -8.14 -0.89
N GLU A 58 10.02 -8.19 0.37
CA GLU A 58 8.86 -8.98 0.77
C GLU A 58 7.56 -8.39 0.21
N ARG A 59 7.45 -7.07 0.14
CA ARG A 59 6.27 -6.42 -0.45
C ARG A 59 6.16 -6.70 -1.94
N LEU A 60 7.28 -6.75 -2.66
CA LEU A 60 7.26 -7.10 -4.09
C LEU A 60 6.88 -8.57 -4.33
N LYS A 61 7.20 -9.46 -3.41
CA LYS A 61 6.72 -10.84 -3.47
C LYS A 61 5.18 -10.90 -3.30
N LEU A 62 4.64 -10.13 -2.38
CA LEU A 62 3.18 -10.01 -2.22
C LEU A 62 2.53 -9.41 -3.46
N ARG A 63 3.14 -8.38 -4.03
CA ARG A 63 2.71 -7.79 -5.30
C ARG A 63 2.58 -8.87 -6.38
N ASP A 64 3.59 -9.69 -6.54
CA ASP A 64 3.59 -10.74 -7.56
C ASP A 64 2.46 -11.75 -7.32
N ALA A 65 2.24 -12.16 -6.07
CA ALA A 65 1.18 -13.09 -5.71
C ALA A 65 -0.22 -12.49 -5.98
N VAL A 66 -0.41 -11.23 -5.64
CA VAL A 66 -1.70 -10.53 -5.85
C VAL A 66 -1.93 -10.28 -7.34
N LYS A 67 -0.93 -9.83 -8.08
CA LYS A 67 -1.06 -9.59 -9.52
C LYS A 67 -1.26 -10.87 -10.32
N ALA A 68 -0.81 -12.01 -9.83
CA ALA A 68 -1.10 -13.30 -10.46
C ALA A 68 -2.58 -13.63 -10.43
N GLN A 69 -3.30 -13.18 -9.39
CA GLN A 69 -4.74 -13.38 -9.25
C GLN A 69 -5.54 -12.21 -9.85
N HIS A 70 -5.05 -10.99 -9.69
CA HIS A 70 -5.72 -9.75 -10.08
C HIS A 70 -4.73 -8.83 -10.79
N PRO A 71 -4.44 -9.05 -12.09
CA PRO A 71 -3.42 -8.27 -12.81
C PRO A 71 -3.70 -6.76 -12.84
N GLU A 72 -4.95 -6.35 -12.68
CA GLU A 72 -5.35 -4.94 -12.71
C GLU A 72 -5.28 -4.25 -11.35
N CYS A 73 -4.99 -4.99 -10.28
CA CYS A 73 -4.86 -4.41 -8.96
C CYS A 73 -3.71 -3.40 -8.92
N LYS A 74 -4.00 -2.19 -8.48
CA LYS A 74 -2.98 -1.14 -8.34
C LYS A 74 -2.20 -1.35 -7.06
N ILE A 75 -0.89 -1.19 -7.13
CA ILE A 75 0.00 -1.36 -5.98
C ILE A 75 0.49 0.00 -5.53
N VAL A 76 0.19 0.34 -4.28
CA VAL A 76 0.58 1.61 -3.66
C VAL A 76 1.41 1.30 -2.42
N LEU A 77 2.60 1.84 -2.34
CA LEU A 77 3.46 1.69 -1.18
C LEU A 77 3.48 2.98 -0.37
N ILE A 78 3.47 2.83 0.95
CA ILE A 78 3.51 3.94 1.89
C ILE A 78 4.78 3.80 2.70
N VAL A 79 5.59 4.85 2.76
CA VAL A 79 6.87 4.84 3.47
C VAL A 79 7.05 6.14 4.25
N ASP A 80 7.59 6.03 5.47
CA ASP A 80 7.96 7.20 6.27
C ASP A 80 9.33 7.70 5.82
N GLU A 81 9.37 8.82 5.11
CA GLU A 81 10.57 9.39 4.53
C GLU A 81 11.57 9.92 5.58
N ASP A 82 11.11 10.18 6.79
CA ASP A 82 11.96 10.70 7.87
C ASP A 82 12.67 9.58 8.63
N SER A 83 11.94 8.51 9.00
CA SER A 83 12.49 7.40 9.78
C SER A 83 13.04 6.27 8.92
N GLU A 84 12.60 6.16 7.65
CA GLU A 84 12.96 5.07 6.74
C GLU A 84 13.55 5.61 5.44
N LYS A 85 14.62 6.40 5.55
CA LYS A 85 15.22 7.09 4.38
C LYS A 85 15.68 6.14 3.29
N GLU A 86 16.31 5.03 3.67
CA GLU A 86 16.79 4.05 2.70
C GLU A 86 15.63 3.32 2.02
N ALA A 87 14.64 2.93 2.80
CA ALA A 87 13.43 2.31 2.24
C ALA A 87 12.70 3.27 1.29
N ALA A 88 12.66 4.56 1.62
CA ALA A 88 12.04 5.57 0.76
C ALA A 88 12.75 5.68 -0.60
N LYS A 89 14.08 5.62 -0.61
CA LYS A 89 14.85 5.60 -1.87
C LYS A 89 14.55 4.37 -2.71
N GLN A 90 14.48 3.21 -2.07
CA GLN A 90 14.16 1.95 -2.74
C GLN A 90 12.76 1.95 -3.34
N VAL A 91 11.78 2.48 -2.61
CA VAL A 91 10.39 2.60 -3.08
C VAL A 91 10.31 3.54 -4.28
N LYS A 92 10.99 4.67 -4.23
CA LYS A 92 11.05 5.62 -5.35
C LYS A 92 11.64 4.97 -6.60
N GLN A 93 12.70 4.18 -6.43
CA GLN A 93 13.31 3.46 -7.55
C GLN A 93 12.36 2.39 -8.10
N ALA A 94 11.64 1.68 -7.24
CA ALA A 94 10.67 0.67 -7.66
C ALA A 94 9.58 1.29 -8.54
N LYS A 95 9.13 2.49 -8.23
CA LYS A 95 8.17 3.20 -9.08
C LYS A 95 8.76 3.54 -10.44
N LYS A 96 9.99 4.03 -10.49
CA LYS A 96 10.68 4.33 -11.76
C LYS A 96 10.85 3.09 -12.62
N ASP A 97 11.08 1.94 -12.00
CA ASP A 97 11.26 0.66 -12.69
C ASP A 97 9.92 0.01 -13.09
N GLY A 98 8.79 0.62 -12.78
CA GLY A 98 7.48 0.12 -13.13
C GLY A 98 7.00 -1.06 -12.28
N LEU A 99 7.63 -1.31 -11.14
CA LEU A 99 7.26 -2.42 -10.25
C LEU A 99 6.03 -2.12 -9.39
N ILE A 100 5.74 -0.86 -9.17
CA ILE A 100 4.57 -0.41 -8.42
C ILE A 100 3.88 0.72 -9.18
N ASP A 101 2.62 0.98 -8.87
CA ASP A 101 1.83 2.00 -9.57
C ASP A 101 2.00 3.38 -8.95
N GLN A 102 2.15 3.46 -7.62
CA GLN A 102 2.34 4.72 -6.91
C GLN A 102 2.99 4.48 -5.56
N PHE A 103 3.59 5.52 -5.00
CA PHE A 103 4.04 5.53 -3.61
C PHE A 103 3.62 6.83 -2.93
N ILE A 104 3.52 6.78 -1.60
CA ILE A 104 3.06 7.88 -0.78
C ILE A 104 4.00 8.00 0.42
N TYR A 105 4.41 9.22 0.75
CA TYR A 105 5.11 9.49 2.00
C TYR A 105 4.12 9.55 3.14
N GLY A 106 4.45 8.93 4.27
CA GLY A 106 3.56 8.84 5.42
C GLY A 106 3.18 10.17 6.06
N SER A 107 3.92 11.23 5.75
CA SER A 107 3.66 12.59 6.27
C SER A 107 2.60 13.36 5.51
N ILE A 108 2.12 12.87 4.35
CA ILE A 108 1.14 13.62 3.57
C ILE A 108 -0.25 13.58 4.20
N SER A 109 -1.06 14.58 3.84
CA SER A 109 -2.40 14.71 4.39
C SER A 109 -3.34 13.61 3.91
N ALA A 110 -4.37 13.35 4.73
CA ALA A 110 -5.40 12.38 4.42
C ALA A 110 -6.16 12.71 3.13
N ALA A 111 -6.44 13.98 2.87
CA ALA A 111 -7.11 14.42 1.65
C ALA A 111 -6.26 14.11 0.42
N TYR A 112 -4.96 14.34 0.50
CA TYR A 112 -4.04 14.04 -0.60
C TYR A 112 -3.94 12.54 -0.87
N LEU A 113 -3.97 11.72 0.17
CA LEU A 113 -4.01 10.26 0.04
C LEU A 113 -5.25 9.81 -0.76
N ALA A 114 -6.42 10.34 -0.39
CA ALA A 114 -7.66 10.00 -1.09
C ALA A 114 -7.62 10.41 -2.56
N ASP A 115 -7.06 11.58 -2.87
CA ASP A 115 -6.89 12.05 -4.25
C ASP A 115 -5.98 11.13 -5.05
N ILE A 116 -4.88 10.68 -4.48
CA ILE A 116 -3.96 9.75 -5.14
C ILE A 116 -4.67 8.43 -5.46
N VAL A 117 -5.40 7.87 -4.51
CA VAL A 117 -6.13 6.61 -4.71
C VAL A 117 -7.19 6.77 -5.79
N ASP A 118 -7.87 7.91 -5.83
CA ASP A 118 -8.90 8.19 -6.81
C ASP A 118 -8.34 8.29 -8.25
N THR A 119 -7.09 8.67 -8.39
CA THR A 119 -6.45 8.83 -9.71
C THR A 119 -5.72 7.58 -10.22
N LEU A 120 -5.71 6.50 -9.48
CA LEU A 120 -5.00 5.26 -9.85
C LEU A 120 -5.54 4.61 -11.14
#